data_b0cc66e33d7a3aff793472f24da8962b
#
_entry.id   b0cc66e33d7a3aff793472f24da8962b
#
_cell.length_a   1.000
_cell.length_b   1.000
_cell.length_c   1.000
_cell.angle_alpha   90.00
_cell.angle_beta   90.00
_cell.angle_gamma   90.00
#
_symmetry.space_group_name_H-M   'P 1'
#
loop_
_entity.id
_entity.type
_entity.pdbx_description
1 polymer ?
#
loop_
_entity_poly.entity_id
_entity_poly.type
_entity_poly.pdbx_seq_one_letter_code
_entity_poly.pdbx_strand_id
1 'polypeptide(L)'
;VRIQLLPGERVLVRTRPNPLPIVGPVLAAFPLLAAGGFGLGYLGRRDLPGGLADWRPVLLLVALAVVVVVLLRVVARPVIRWSGNRYVLTSLRLIHRRGITRRTEHQISLSAVSQLQTDQGLLQRMVGSGTLIADLGFDRAHAYRDVPQIGTFKKYVVQAISDLPLTRMFDGVDMEIDPQYARGGTPRVQQEWRGEQS
;
A
#
# COMPACT_ATOMS: atom_id res chain seq x y z
N VAL A 1 10.78 16.00 0.88
CA VAL A 1 10.07 15.52 2.08
C VAL A 1 11.08 14.80 2.95
N ARG A 2 11.41 15.38 4.12
CA ARG A 2 12.35 14.78 5.07
C ARG A 2 11.66 13.59 5.76
N ILE A 3 12.26 12.42 5.70
CA ILE A 3 11.92 11.25 6.51
C ILE A 3 12.85 11.34 7.71
N GLN A 4 12.32 11.25 8.91
CA GLN A 4 13.14 11.15 10.10
C GLN A 4 13.72 9.74 10.14
N LEU A 5 14.99 9.62 9.80
CA LEU A 5 15.75 8.38 9.85
C LEU A 5 16.31 8.19 11.26
N LEU A 6 16.33 6.96 11.73
CA LEU A 6 17.00 6.60 12.98
C LEU A 6 18.53 6.63 12.78
N PRO A 7 19.32 6.80 13.85
CA PRO A 7 20.78 6.71 13.75
C PRO A 7 21.19 5.37 13.11
N GLY A 8 21.98 5.44 12.04
CA GLY A 8 22.42 4.27 11.27
C GLY A 8 21.44 3.73 10.22
N GLU A 9 20.21 4.29 10.15
CA GLU A 9 19.22 3.89 9.14
C GLU A 9 19.56 4.49 7.76
N ARG A 10 19.52 3.66 6.71
CA ARG A 10 19.79 4.08 5.33
C ARG A 10 18.58 3.81 4.45
N VAL A 11 18.29 4.71 3.51
CA VAL A 11 17.24 4.49 2.49
C VAL A 11 17.81 3.60 1.40
N LEU A 12 17.23 2.42 1.20
CA LEU A 12 17.62 1.47 0.18
C LEU A 12 16.91 1.74 -1.14
N VAL A 13 15.58 1.87 -1.09
CA VAL A 13 14.74 2.07 -2.28
C VAL A 13 13.65 3.09 -1.99
N ARG A 14 13.45 4.00 -2.95
CA ARG A 14 12.34 4.95 -2.94
C ARG A 14 11.58 4.81 -4.24
N THR A 15 10.32 4.40 -4.18
CA THR A 15 9.52 4.17 -5.38
C THR A 15 8.11 4.77 -5.26
N ARG A 16 7.47 4.96 -6.40
CA ARG A 16 6.05 5.34 -6.51
C ARG A 16 5.27 4.13 -7.00
N PRO A 17 3.99 3.99 -6.61
CA PRO A 17 3.15 2.95 -7.17
C PRO A 17 3.04 3.09 -8.69
N ASN A 18 2.83 1.96 -9.36
CA ASN A 18 2.62 1.92 -10.81
C ASN A 18 1.36 2.73 -11.17
N PRO A 19 1.36 3.50 -12.30
CA PRO A 19 0.21 4.26 -12.75
C PRO A 19 -0.93 3.41 -13.34
N LEU A 20 -0.80 2.09 -13.41
CA LEU A 20 -1.81 1.18 -13.96
C LEU A 20 -3.25 1.46 -13.48
N PRO A 21 -3.50 1.74 -12.19
CA PRO A 21 -4.85 2.06 -11.70
C PRO A 21 -5.45 3.35 -12.28
N ILE A 22 -4.64 4.22 -12.88
CA ILE A 22 -5.11 5.47 -13.51
C ILE A 22 -5.56 5.22 -14.94
N VAL A 23 -5.04 4.20 -15.61
CA VAL A 23 -5.33 3.93 -17.02
C VAL A 23 -6.83 3.74 -17.25
N GLY A 24 -7.52 2.97 -16.39
CA GLY A 24 -8.96 2.77 -16.47
C GLY A 24 -9.77 4.09 -16.44
N PRO A 25 -9.62 4.91 -15.39
CA PRO A 25 -10.26 6.23 -15.30
C PRO A 25 -9.93 7.17 -16.48
N VAL A 26 -8.69 7.17 -16.96
CA VAL A 26 -8.30 7.99 -18.12
C VAL A 26 -8.99 7.50 -19.39
N LEU A 27 -9.02 6.19 -19.63
CA LEU A 27 -9.74 5.62 -20.77
C LEU A 27 -11.24 5.89 -20.67
N ALA A 28 -11.84 5.84 -19.47
CA ALA A 28 -13.24 6.16 -19.27
C ALA A 28 -13.57 7.65 -19.52
N ALA A 29 -12.58 8.54 -19.48
CA ALA A 29 -12.78 9.94 -19.80
C ALA A 29 -13.17 10.15 -21.27
N PHE A 30 -12.67 9.32 -22.22
CA PHE A 30 -12.98 9.49 -23.64
C PHE A 30 -14.47 9.31 -23.95
N PRO A 31 -15.14 8.20 -23.59
CA PRO A 31 -16.56 8.06 -23.82
C PRO A 31 -17.39 9.08 -23.04
N LEU A 32 -16.96 9.51 -21.85
CA LEU A 32 -17.63 10.57 -21.10
C LEU A 32 -17.55 11.91 -21.81
N LEU A 33 -16.38 12.25 -22.37
CA LEU A 33 -16.20 13.47 -23.17
C LEU A 33 -17.05 13.42 -24.45
N ALA A 34 -17.07 12.27 -25.13
CA ALA A 34 -17.89 12.07 -26.33
C ALA A 34 -19.38 12.22 -26.02
N ALA A 35 -19.88 11.57 -24.98
CA ALA A 35 -21.27 11.66 -24.56
C ALA A 35 -21.64 13.08 -24.08
N GLY A 36 -20.77 13.72 -23.31
CA GLY A 36 -20.94 15.08 -22.84
C GLY A 36 -20.95 16.09 -24.00
N GLY A 37 -20.01 15.96 -24.94
CA GLY A 37 -19.95 16.78 -26.14
C GLY A 37 -21.16 16.60 -27.05
N PHE A 38 -21.61 15.36 -27.24
CA PHE A 38 -22.84 15.05 -27.97
C PHE A 38 -24.07 15.66 -27.30
N GLY A 39 -24.21 15.52 -25.99
CA GLY A 39 -25.32 16.09 -25.21
C GLY A 39 -25.35 17.61 -25.28
N LEU A 40 -24.18 18.27 -25.11
CA LEU A 40 -24.07 19.73 -25.25
C LEU A 40 -24.38 20.20 -26.69
N GLY A 41 -23.90 19.45 -27.68
CA GLY A 41 -24.20 19.73 -29.10
C GLY A 41 -25.68 19.57 -29.41
N TYR A 42 -26.33 18.55 -28.88
CA TYR A 42 -27.77 18.33 -29.00
C TYR A 42 -28.59 19.47 -28.41
N LEU A 43 -28.29 19.87 -27.16
CA LEU A 43 -28.92 21.01 -26.47
C LEU A 43 -28.59 22.35 -27.16
N GLY A 44 -27.50 22.41 -27.90
CA GLY A 44 -27.08 23.58 -28.69
C GLY A 44 -27.90 23.80 -29.94
N ARG A 45 -28.70 22.83 -30.43
CA ARG A 45 -29.53 22.97 -31.64
C ARG A 45 -30.58 24.05 -31.48
N ARG A 46 -30.93 24.73 -32.61
CA ARG A 46 -31.96 25.78 -32.63
C ARG A 46 -33.38 25.22 -32.57
N ASP A 47 -33.57 23.96 -32.98
CA ASP A 47 -34.87 23.30 -33.12
C ASP A 47 -35.22 22.43 -31.91
N LEU A 48 -35.12 22.99 -30.72
CA LEU A 48 -35.56 22.29 -29.52
C LEU A 48 -37.10 22.36 -29.42
N PRO A 49 -37.79 21.22 -29.20
CA PRO A 49 -39.24 21.20 -29.10
C PRO A 49 -39.74 21.89 -27.83
N GLY A 50 -40.81 22.71 -27.97
CA GLY A 50 -41.52 23.31 -26.85
C GLY A 50 -40.79 24.44 -26.15
N GLY A 51 -41.23 24.80 -24.94
CA GLY A 51 -40.68 25.90 -24.13
C GLY A 51 -39.24 25.71 -23.60
N LEU A 52 -38.51 24.66 -24.04
CA LEU A 52 -37.12 24.42 -23.69
C LEU A 52 -36.17 25.44 -24.34
N ALA A 53 -36.60 26.10 -25.40
CA ALA A 53 -35.80 27.11 -26.12
C ALA A 53 -35.42 28.30 -25.21
N ASP A 54 -36.33 28.73 -24.34
CA ASP A 54 -36.12 29.86 -23.41
C ASP A 54 -35.12 29.48 -22.28
N TRP A 55 -35.10 28.21 -21.88
CA TRP A 55 -34.21 27.69 -20.84
C TRP A 55 -32.87 27.20 -21.36
N ARG A 56 -32.63 27.27 -22.67
CA ARG A 56 -31.45 26.80 -23.34
C ARG A 56 -30.12 27.24 -22.69
N PRO A 57 -29.88 28.53 -22.36
CA PRO A 57 -28.61 28.94 -21.75
C PRO A 57 -28.41 28.30 -20.39
N VAL A 58 -29.48 28.14 -19.60
CA VAL A 58 -29.42 27.50 -18.29
C VAL A 58 -29.13 25.99 -18.44
N LEU A 59 -29.82 25.33 -19.38
CA LEU A 59 -29.61 23.89 -19.63
C LEU A 59 -28.19 23.59 -20.10
N LEU A 60 -27.63 24.42 -21.00
CA LEU A 60 -26.23 24.28 -21.43
C LEU A 60 -25.24 24.48 -20.29
N LEU A 61 -25.47 25.47 -19.42
CA LEU A 61 -24.63 25.73 -18.29
C LEU A 61 -24.69 24.56 -17.27
N VAL A 62 -25.88 24.05 -16.99
CA VAL A 62 -26.06 22.90 -16.10
C VAL A 62 -25.42 21.64 -16.69
N ALA A 63 -25.64 21.36 -17.98
CA ALA A 63 -25.05 20.22 -18.66
C ALA A 63 -23.53 20.31 -18.66
N LEU A 64 -22.96 21.47 -18.94
CA LEU A 64 -21.51 21.71 -18.87
C LEU A 64 -20.98 21.47 -17.45
N ALA A 65 -21.65 22.02 -16.45
CA ALA A 65 -21.27 21.83 -15.04
C ALA A 65 -21.27 20.34 -14.65
N VAL A 66 -22.29 19.59 -15.06
CA VAL A 66 -22.38 18.14 -14.81
C VAL A 66 -21.22 17.40 -15.48
N VAL A 67 -20.93 17.67 -16.75
CA VAL A 67 -19.81 17.06 -17.47
C VAL A 67 -18.49 17.34 -16.75
N VAL A 68 -18.22 18.58 -16.36
CA VAL A 68 -17.01 18.99 -15.64
C VAL A 68 -16.90 18.27 -14.30
N VAL A 69 -17.98 18.24 -13.51
CA VAL A 69 -17.99 17.56 -12.19
C VAL A 69 -17.72 16.07 -12.35
N VAL A 70 -18.36 15.42 -13.32
CA VAL A 70 -18.16 13.99 -13.59
C VAL A 70 -16.71 13.71 -14.00
N LEU A 71 -16.14 14.49 -14.90
CA LEU A 71 -14.74 14.37 -15.31
C LEU A 71 -13.78 14.57 -14.14
N LEU A 72 -14.00 15.59 -13.33
CA LEU A 72 -13.19 15.83 -12.13
C LEU A 72 -13.27 14.65 -11.16
N ARG A 73 -14.46 14.07 -11.00
CA ARG A 73 -14.64 12.94 -10.10
C ARG A 73 -14.02 11.64 -10.61
N VAL A 74 -14.16 11.39 -11.91
CA VAL A 74 -13.69 10.14 -12.55
C VAL A 74 -12.17 10.17 -12.79
N VAL A 75 -11.62 11.31 -13.20
CA VAL A 75 -10.20 11.42 -13.58
C VAL A 75 -9.35 12.04 -12.48
N ALA A 76 -9.71 13.23 -11.99
CA ALA A 76 -8.86 13.97 -11.07
C ALA A 76 -8.71 13.27 -9.73
N ARG A 77 -9.78 12.70 -9.19
CA ARG A 77 -9.75 12.02 -7.88
C ARG A 77 -8.78 10.82 -7.85
N PRO A 78 -8.81 9.84 -8.80
CA PRO A 78 -7.84 8.74 -8.80
C PRO A 78 -6.41 9.21 -9.07
N VAL A 79 -6.21 10.20 -9.94
CA VAL A 79 -4.88 10.78 -10.21
C VAL A 79 -4.30 11.42 -8.95
N ILE A 80 -5.09 12.24 -8.25
CA ILE A 80 -4.68 12.86 -6.98
C ILE A 80 -4.34 11.80 -5.94
N ARG A 81 -5.18 10.77 -5.79
CA ARG A 81 -4.93 9.68 -4.83
C ARG A 81 -3.67 8.90 -5.14
N TRP A 82 -3.40 8.64 -6.41
CA TRP A 82 -2.20 7.95 -6.84
C TRP A 82 -0.94 8.79 -6.61
N SER A 83 -0.95 10.07 -6.97
CA SER A 83 0.22 10.95 -6.85
C SER A 83 0.68 11.15 -5.40
N GLY A 84 -0.24 10.96 -4.43
CA GLY A 84 0.04 11.04 -3.00
C GLY A 84 0.68 9.79 -2.39
N ASN A 85 0.73 8.67 -3.11
CA ASN A 85 1.26 7.42 -2.59
C ASN A 85 2.76 7.31 -2.86
N ARG A 86 3.53 6.87 -1.86
CA ARG A 86 4.98 6.63 -1.98
C ARG A 86 5.40 5.47 -1.08
N TYR A 87 6.28 4.64 -1.60
CA TYR A 87 6.91 3.54 -0.86
C TYR A 87 8.39 3.87 -0.64
N VAL A 88 8.85 3.68 0.59
CA VAL A 88 10.25 3.85 0.95
C VAL A 88 10.68 2.65 1.76
N LEU A 89 11.66 1.93 1.24
CA LEU A 89 12.34 0.85 1.92
C LEU A 89 13.60 1.39 2.56
N THR A 90 13.75 1.22 3.85
CA THR A 90 14.98 1.51 4.58
C THR A 90 15.63 0.20 5.06
N SER A 91 16.81 0.29 5.65
CA SER A 91 17.49 -0.85 6.22
C SER A 91 16.78 -1.48 7.42
N LEU A 92 15.81 -0.80 8.06
CA LEU A 92 15.16 -1.25 9.29
C LEU A 92 13.63 -1.39 9.16
N ARG A 93 13.00 -0.64 8.25
CA ARG A 93 11.53 -0.57 8.14
C ARG A 93 11.07 -0.29 6.71
N LEU A 94 9.86 -0.73 6.42
CA LEU A 94 9.14 -0.40 5.20
C LEU A 94 8.11 0.68 5.51
N ILE A 95 8.24 1.83 4.84
CA ILE A 95 7.42 3.03 5.07
C ILE A 95 6.47 3.20 3.89
N HIS A 96 5.18 3.20 4.14
CA HIS A 96 4.15 3.56 3.19
C HIS A 96 3.55 4.92 3.57
N ARG A 97 3.77 5.91 2.73
CA ARG A 97 3.14 7.23 2.84
C ARG A 97 2.00 7.35 1.87
N ARG A 98 0.85 7.73 2.39
CA ARG A 98 -0.37 7.94 1.62
C ARG A 98 -0.94 9.33 1.89
N GLY A 99 -1.42 9.97 0.82
CA GLY A 99 -2.19 11.21 0.87
C GLY A 99 -1.39 12.46 0.56
N ILE A 100 -2.09 13.45 0.00
CA ILE A 100 -1.56 14.78 -0.32
C ILE A 100 -1.96 15.76 0.78
N THR A 101 -3.24 15.83 1.11
CA THR A 101 -3.79 16.76 2.11
C THR A 101 -3.69 16.19 3.52
N ARG A 102 -4.19 14.97 3.73
CA ARG A 102 -4.05 14.24 4.99
C ARG A 102 -2.99 13.16 4.82
N ARG A 103 -1.86 13.34 5.46
CA ARG A 103 -0.75 12.38 5.37
C ARG A 103 -0.95 11.28 6.40
N THR A 104 -1.06 10.06 5.92
CA THR A 104 -1.01 8.86 6.75
C THR A 104 0.28 8.13 6.44
N GLU A 105 1.04 7.81 7.47
CA GLU A 105 2.29 7.08 7.37
C GLU A 105 2.14 5.77 8.11
N HIS A 106 2.29 4.67 7.41
CA HIS A 106 2.35 3.33 7.97
C HIS A 106 3.77 2.83 7.89
N GLN A 107 4.33 2.48 9.02
CA GLN A 107 5.69 1.95 9.14
C GLN A 107 5.61 0.53 9.67
N ILE A 108 6.33 -0.38 9.03
CA ILE A 108 6.46 -1.78 9.46
C ILE A 108 7.93 -2.06 9.66
N SER A 109 8.31 -2.54 10.84
CA SER A 109 9.66 -3.02 11.10
C SER A 109 9.93 -4.27 10.27
N LEU A 110 11.07 -4.33 9.61
CA LEU A 110 11.48 -5.51 8.84
C LEU A 110 11.71 -6.73 9.74
N SER A 111 12.09 -6.51 11.01
CA SER A 111 12.23 -7.58 12.00
C SER A 111 10.90 -8.23 12.40
N ALA A 112 9.76 -7.55 12.20
CA ALA A 112 8.44 -8.07 12.51
C ALA A 112 7.81 -8.84 11.34
N VAL A 113 8.45 -8.87 10.17
CA VAL A 113 7.93 -9.56 8.98
C VAL A 113 8.23 -11.04 9.08
N SER A 114 7.19 -11.86 9.23
CA SER A 114 7.29 -13.32 9.30
C SER A 114 7.30 -13.94 7.90
N GLN A 115 6.47 -13.42 6.98
CA GLN A 115 6.35 -13.96 5.63
C GLN A 115 6.10 -12.85 4.61
N LEU A 116 6.70 -13.01 3.41
CA LEU A 116 6.50 -12.13 2.27
C LEU A 116 5.81 -12.87 1.13
N GLN A 117 4.60 -12.46 0.80
CA GLN A 117 3.86 -12.96 -0.35
C GLN A 117 3.77 -11.90 -1.43
N THR A 118 3.69 -12.34 -2.69
CA THR A 118 3.48 -11.44 -3.84
C THR A 118 2.27 -11.92 -4.61
N ASP A 119 1.36 -11.01 -4.86
CA ASP A 119 0.18 -11.25 -5.69
C ASP A 119 0.24 -10.35 -6.93
N GLN A 120 0.00 -10.94 -8.11
CA GLN A 120 0.04 -10.25 -9.39
C GLN A 120 -1.14 -10.65 -10.25
N GLY A 121 -2.03 -9.71 -10.55
CA GLY A 121 -3.03 -9.87 -11.60
C GLY A 121 -2.39 -9.90 -13.00
N LEU A 122 -3.13 -10.38 -13.99
CA LEU A 122 -2.65 -10.50 -15.38
C LEU A 122 -2.11 -9.17 -15.93
N LEU A 123 -2.83 -8.07 -15.76
CA LEU A 123 -2.40 -6.73 -16.20
C LEU A 123 -1.17 -6.24 -15.43
N GLN A 124 -1.11 -6.51 -14.13
CA GLN A 124 0.05 -6.15 -13.31
C GLN A 124 1.30 -6.91 -13.74
N ARG A 125 1.14 -8.19 -14.13
CA ARG A 125 2.23 -9.02 -14.62
C ARG A 125 2.81 -8.49 -15.93
N MET A 126 1.96 -8.01 -16.86
CA MET A 126 2.43 -7.41 -18.12
C MET A 126 3.29 -6.15 -17.90
N VAL A 127 3.00 -5.38 -16.85
CA VAL A 127 3.71 -4.12 -16.52
C VAL A 127 4.79 -4.34 -15.44
N GLY A 128 5.00 -5.59 -15.00
CA GLY A 128 6.00 -5.93 -13.99
C GLY A 128 5.66 -5.39 -12.59
N SER A 129 4.42 -4.96 -12.35
CA SER A 129 3.95 -4.48 -11.03
C SER A 129 3.25 -5.61 -10.26
N GLY A 130 2.99 -5.37 -8.98
CA GLY A 130 2.26 -6.34 -8.15
C GLY A 130 1.97 -5.80 -6.76
N THR A 131 1.28 -6.61 -5.99
CA THR A 131 0.98 -6.35 -4.58
C THR A 131 1.96 -7.16 -3.72
N LEU A 132 2.72 -6.49 -2.86
CA LEU A 132 3.53 -7.13 -1.83
C LEU A 132 2.71 -7.22 -0.55
N ILE A 133 2.56 -8.42 -0.03
CA ILE A 133 1.87 -8.68 1.24
C ILE A 133 2.95 -9.07 2.24
N ALA A 134 3.10 -8.23 3.27
CA ALA A 134 3.95 -8.51 4.41
C ALA A 134 3.06 -9.01 5.57
N ASP A 135 3.28 -10.25 5.96
CA ASP A 135 2.62 -10.87 7.10
C ASP A 135 3.51 -10.68 8.34
N LEU A 136 2.90 -10.13 9.39
CA LEU A 136 3.57 -9.89 10.67
C LEU A 136 3.22 -10.96 11.72
N GLY A 137 2.47 -12.00 11.35
CA GLY A 137 1.91 -12.96 12.30
C GLY A 137 0.66 -12.41 13.02
N PHE A 138 -0.02 -13.29 13.77
CA PHE A 138 -1.25 -12.96 14.51
C PHE A 138 -2.34 -12.28 13.66
N ASP A 139 -2.54 -12.77 12.43
CA ASP A 139 -3.56 -12.28 11.48
C ASP A 139 -3.40 -10.79 11.07
N ARG A 140 -2.16 -10.26 11.14
CA ARG A 140 -1.82 -8.89 10.75
C ARG A 140 -1.03 -8.89 9.45
N ALA A 141 -1.73 -8.80 8.33
CA ALA A 141 -1.11 -8.68 7.02
C ALA A 141 -1.24 -7.24 6.48
N HIS A 142 -0.17 -6.70 5.96
CA HIS A 142 -0.16 -5.40 5.28
C HIS A 142 0.13 -5.56 3.80
N ALA A 143 -0.79 -5.05 2.96
CA ALA A 143 -0.69 -5.11 1.51
C ALA A 143 -0.19 -3.79 0.93
N TYR A 144 0.93 -3.84 0.23
CA TYR A 144 1.51 -2.75 -0.56
C TYR A 144 1.13 -2.95 -2.03
N ARG A 145 0.11 -2.21 -2.48
CA ARG A 145 -0.49 -2.38 -3.82
C ARG A 145 0.31 -1.64 -4.88
N ASP A 146 0.32 -2.22 -6.09
CA ASP A 146 0.88 -1.60 -7.29
C ASP A 146 2.36 -1.20 -7.16
N VAL A 147 3.14 -2.02 -6.46
CA VAL A 147 4.59 -1.84 -6.37
C VAL A 147 5.21 -2.13 -7.75
N PRO A 148 5.96 -1.18 -8.34
CA PRO A 148 6.63 -1.41 -9.61
C PRO A 148 7.78 -2.40 -9.44
N GLN A 149 8.07 -3.17 -10.48
CA GLN A 149 9.14 -4.17 -10.49
C GLN A 149 9.13 -5.05 -9.24
N ILE A 150 7.97 -5.63 -8.95
CA ILE A 150 7.71 -6.35 -7.70
C ILE A 150 8.76 -7.43 -7.38
N GLY A 151 9.29 -8.13 -8.40
CA GLY A 151 10.33 -9.14 -8.23
C GLY A 151 11.64 -8.55 -7.71
N THR A 152 12.06 -7.41 -8.26
CA THR A 152 13.26 -6.69 -7.82
C THR A 152 13.05 -6.07 -6.43
N PHE A 153 11.89 -5.47 -6.20
CA PHE A 153 11.55 -4.90 -4.90
C PHE A 153 11.52 -5.95 -3.79
N LYS A 154 10.92 -7.13 -4.05
CA LYS A 154 10.94 -8.26 -3.11
C LYS A 154 12.37 -8.69 -2.77
N LYS A 155 13.27 -8.79 -3.78
CA LYS A 155 14.68 -9.12 -3.54
C LYS A 155 15.34 -8.12 -2.58
N TYR A 156 15.13 -6.83 -2.78
CA TYR A 156 15.67 -5.80 -1.86
C TYR A 156 15.09 -5.92 -0.44
N VAL A 157 13.80 -6.23 -0.31
CA VAL A 157 13.19 -6.42 1.02
C VAL A 157 13.78 -7.66 1.71
N VAL A 158 13.90 -8.80 1.00
CA VAL A 158 14.50 -10.03 1.54
C VAL A 158 15.96 -9.78 1.93
N GLN A 159 16.72 -9.10 1.08
CA GLN A 159 18.10 -8.74 1.41
C GLN A 159 18.20 -7.83 2.63
N ALA A 160 17.31 -6.82 2.72
CA ALA A 160 17.29 -5.93 3.89
C ALA A 160 16.94 -6.69 5.18
N ILE A 161 16.10 -7.72 5.10
CA ILE A 161 15.78 -8.60 6.24
C ILE A 161 17.02 -9.45 6.61
N SER A 162 17.73 -10.02 5.63
CA SER A 162 18.92 -10.82 5.90
C SER A 162 20.10 -10.01 6.46
N ASP A 163 20.17 -8.73 6.11
CA ASP A 163 21.21 -7.81 6.58
C ASP A 163 20.91 -7.21 7.98
N LEU A 164 19.74 -7.56 8.57
CA LEU A 164 19.42 -7.13 9.94
C LEU A 164 20.39 -7.79 10.93
N PRO A 165 20.98 -7.04 11.87
CA PRO A 165 21.80 -7.64 12.91
C PRO A 165 20.97 -8.61 13.75
N LEU A 166 21.48 -9.84 13.93
CA LEU A 166 20.82 -10.94 14.64
C LEU A 166 20.35 -10.54 16.05
N THR A 167 21.07 -9.64 16.69
CA THR A 167 20.73 -9.08 18.01
C THR A 167 19.34 -8.41 18.05
N ARG A 168 18.84 -7.90 16.91
CA ARG A 168 17.51 -7.29 16.85
C ARG A 168 16.38 -8.29 16.55
N MET A 169 16.70 -9.49 16.09
CA MET A 169 15.74 -10.57 15.91
C MET A 169 15.36 -11.25 17.25
N PHE A 170 16.23 -11.15 18.25
CA PHE A 170 16.09 -11.80 19.55
C PHE A 170 15.88 -10.82 20.71
N ASP A 171 15.55 -9.55 20.43
CA ASP A 171 15.33 -8.52 21.45
C ASP A 171 13.97 -8.71 22.15
N GLY A 172 13.79 -9.85 22.77
CA GLY A 172 12.59 -10.24 23.51
C GLY A 172 12.67 -11.62 24.16
N VAL A 173 13.75 -12.34 23.96
CA VAL A 173 14.02 -13.59 24.69
C VAL A 173 15.43 -13.46 25.26
N ASP A 174 15.53 -12.89 26.44
CA ASP A 174 16.66 -13.17 27.32
C ASP A 174 16.60 -14.68 27.62
N MET A 175 17.25 -15.48 26.75
CA MET A 175 17.64 -16.81 27.12
C MET A 175 18.79 -16.66 28.14
N GLU A 176 18.47 -16.21 29.33
CA GLU A 176 19.30 -16.46 30.48
C GLU A 176 19.25 -17.97 30.69
N ILE A 177 20.25 -18.65 30.16
CA ILE A 177 20.44 -20.09 30.42
C ILE A 177 20.68 -20.16 31.92
N ASP A 178 19.64 -20.61 32.65
CA ASP A 178 19.76 -20.84 34.09
C ASP A 178 21.04 -21.65 34.33
N PRO A 179 21.99 -21.12 35.09
CA PRO A 179 23.28 -21.77 35.32
C PRO A 179 23.15 -23.19 35.87
N GLN A 180 21.99 -23.58 36.40
CA GLN A 180 21.69 -24.93 36.84
C GLN A 180 21.58 -25.94 35.70
N TYR A 181 21.09 -25.54 34.52
CA TYR A 181 21.04 -26.40 33.33
C TYR A 181 22.40 -26.51 32.61
N ALA A 182 23.28 -25.53 32.76
CA ALA A 182 24.60 -25.54 32.15
C ALA A 182 25.57 -26.56 32.82
N ARG A 183 25.26 -27.07 34.01
CA ARG A 183 26.12 -28.00 34.76
C ARG A 183 25.68 -29.48 34.70
N GLY A 184 24.78 -29.87 33.80
CA GLY A 184 24.40 -31.28 33.62
C GLY A 184 23.80 -31.96 34.86
N GLY A 185 23.28 -31.18 35.80
CA GLY A 185 22.64 -31.70 37.00
C GLY A 185 21.20 -32.13 36.73
N THR A 186 20.88 -33.38 36.93
CA THR A 186 19.50 -33.89 36.93
C THR A 186 18.64 -33.06 37.89
N PRO A 187 17.44 -32.62 37.46
CA PRO A 187 16.56 -31.83 38.33
C PRO A 187 16.19 -32.61 39.60
N ARG A 188 16.28 -31.95 40.72
CA ARG A 188 15.96 -32.47 42.07
C ARG A 188 14.48 -32.89 42.27
N VAL A 189 13.69 -32.88 41.24
CA VAL A 189 12.24 -33.16 41.31
C VAL A 189 11.93 -34.65 41.53
N GLN A 190 12.90 -35.56 41.38
CA GLN A 190 12.66 -37.01 41.59
C GLN A 190 12.89 -37.53 43.00
N GLN A 191 13.32 -36.71 43.94
CA GLN A 191 13.57 -37.21 45.33
C GLN A 191 12.40 -36.98 46.29
N GLU A 192 11.44 -36.17 45.98
CA GLU A 192 10.31 -35.89 46.91
C GLU A 192 9.17 -36.90 46.86
N TRP A 193 9.11 -37.73 45.81
CA TRP A 193 8.03 -38.73 45.66
C TRP A 193 8.33 -40.11 46.33
N ARG A 194 9.50 -40.30 46.93
CA ARG A 194 9.87 -41.58 47.56
C ARG A 194 9.72 -41.58 49.08
N GLY A 195 9.29 -40.48 49.67
CA GLY A 195 9.16 -40.30 51.10
C GLY A 195 7.77 -40.58 51.73
N GLU A 196 6.75 -40.81 50.87
CA GLU A 196 5.37 -40.94 51.38
C GLU A 196 4.75 -42.35 51.25
N GLN A 197 5.56 -43.37 51.09
CA GLN A 197 5.10 -44.74 51.11
C GLN A 197 5.96 -45.58 52.17
N SER A 198 5.85 -45.20 53.45
CA SER A 198 6.25 -46.06 54.56
C SER A 198 5.28 -45.89 55.69
#